data_af04b4cd5911a5a8cc02bebbc1ff3311
#
_entry.id   af04b4cd5911a5a8cc02bebbc1ff3311
#
_cell.length_a   1.000
_cell.length_b   1.000
_cell.length_c   1.000
_cell.angle_alpha   90.00
_cell.angle_beta   90.00
_cell.angle_gamma   90.00
#
_symmetry.space_group_name_H-M   'P 1'
#
loop_
_entity.id
_entity.type
_entity.pdbx_description
1 polymer ?
#
loop_
_entity_poly.entity_id
_entity_poly.type
_entity_poly.pdbx_seq_one_letter_code
_entity_poly.pdbx_strand_id
1 'polypeptide(L)'
;LGDVYKRQVLVWKLKDTYKAMFEIDSQTMAASAPTAGNANQVSLGNAVANRMNAFENFVMIQSDAALRQVAGQYAYDDNEADTEELTLRSGGEEINEQLEQKLNERLAMAGMEVVEARINYLAYAPEIAAVMLRRQQASAIITAREKIVEGAVSMVKMALHKLSEEEIVELDEDKKAAMVSNLLVVLCADEAAQPVVNTGTLNH
;
A
#
# COMPACT_ATOMS: atom_id res chain seq x y z
N LEU A 1 -11.52 9.71 -4.10
CA LEU A 1 -11.77 8.25 -4.20
C LEU A 1 -11.62 7.67 -5.62
N GLY A 2 -11.34 8.50 -6.64
CA GLY A 2 -11.08 8.07 -8.02
C GLY A 2 -9.63 7.71 -8.33
N ASP A 3 -8.73 7.87 -7.37
CA ASP A 3 -7.29 7.87 -7.61
C ASP A 3 -6.63 6.49 -7.55
N VAL A 4 -7.35 5.47 -7.07
CA VAL A 4 -6.83 4.11 -6.93
C VAL A 4 -7.83 3.08 -7.43
N TYR A 5 -7.41 2.26 -8.39
CA TYR A 5 -8.17 1.10 -8.86
C TYR A 5 -7.97 -0.08 -7.90
N LYS A 6 -9.08 -0.67 -7.50
CA LYS A 6 -9.13 -1.82 -6.58
C LYS A 6 -9.97 -2.92 -7.20
N ARG A 7 -9.47 -4.15 -7.17
CA ARG A 7 -10.23 -5.36 -7.54
C ARG A 7 -10.11 -6.37 -6.41
N GLN A 8 -11.17 -7.12 -6.22
CA GLN A 8 -11.22 -8.18 -5.21
C GLN A 8 -11.59 -9.51 -5.87
N VAL A 9 -11.15 -10.60 -5.24
CA VAL A 9 -11.65 -11.94 -5.48
C VAL A 9 -12.53 -12.31 -4.31
N LEU A 10 -13.69 -12.85 -4.61
CA LEU A 10 -14.68 -13.25 -3.63
C LEU A 10 -15.14 -14.68 -3.93
N VAL A 11 -15.00 -15.55 -2.94
CA VAL A 11 -15.53 -16.91 -2.95
C VAL A 11 -16.67 -16.98 -1.94
N TRP A 12 -17.87 -17.32 -2.43
CA TRP A 12 -19.07 -17.38 -1.60
C TRP A 12 -19.89 -18.63 -1.91
N LYS A 13 -20.75 -19.00 -0.98
CA LYS A 13 -21.68 -20.11 -1.13
C LYS A 13 -23.05 -19.76 -0.51
N LEU A 14 -24.09 -20.42 -1.00
CA LEU A 14 -25.40 -20.38 -0.38
C LEU A 14 -25.40 -21.29 0.87
N LYS A 15 -25.71 -20.71 2.04
CA LYS A 15 -25.83 -21.42 3.31
C LYS A 15 -27.28 -21.70 3.67
N ASP A 16 -28.14 -20.74 3.42
CA ASP A 16 -29.57 -20.80 3.73
C ASP A 16 -30.38 -20.49 2.45
N THR A 17 -30.85 -21.55 1.81
CA THR A 17 -31.65 -21.44 0.57
C THR A 17 -33.01 -20.81 0.81
N TYR A 18 -33.59 -20.93 2.03
CA TYR A 18 -34.85 -20.32 2.37
C TYR A 18 -34.74 -18.80 2.39
N LYS A 19 -33.75 -18.26 3.10
CA LYS A 19 -33.48 -16.82 3.10
C LYS A 19 -33.18 -16.29 1.71
N ALA A 20 -32.36 -16.99 0.94
CA ALA A 20 -32.02 -16.59 -0.42
C ALA A 20 -33.25 -16.52 -1.35
N MET A 21 -34.27 -17.35 -1.09
CA MET A 21 -35.48 -17.36 -1.94
C MET A 21 -36.54 -16.32 -1.52
N PHE A 22 -36.66 -16.02 -0.23
CA PHE A 22 -37.78 -15.26 0.29
C PHE A 22 -37.41 -13.86 0.82
N GLU A 23 -36.19 -13.63 1.25
CA GLU A 23 -35.78 -12.32 1.80
C GLU A 23 -35.19 -11.38 0.74
N ILE A 24 -34.72 -11.93 -0.38
CA ILE A 24 -34.22 -11.12 -1.48
C ILE A 24 -35.37 -10.89 -2.45
N ASP A 25 -35.89 -9.68 -2.47
CA ASP A 25 -36.96 -9.29 -3.39
C ASP A 25 -36.49 -9.49 -4.85
N SER A 26 -37.27 -10.28 -5.58
CA SER A 26 -37.02 -10.57 -6.99
C SER A 26 -36.99 -9.30 -7.86
N GLN A 27 -37.61 -8.21 -7.41
CA GLN A 27 -37.59 -6.93 -8.12
C GLN A 27 -36.25 -6.17 -7.95
N THR A 28 -35.65 -6.23 -6.79
CA THR A 28 -34.30 -5.66 -6.56
C THR A 28 -33.24 -6.39 -7.38
N MET A 29 -33.50 -7.67 -7.66
CA MET A 29 -32.67 -8.51 -8.50
C MET A 29 -32.95 -8.33 -10.01
N ALA A 30 -34.15 -7.93 -10.38
CA ALA A 30 -34.60 -7.81 -11.78
C ALA A 30 -34.16 -6.50 -12.47
N ALA A 31 -33.56 -5.55 -11.75
CA ALA A 31 -33.13 -4.26 -12.31
C ALA A 31 -32.03 -4.36 -13.37
N SER A 32 -31.56 -5.56 -13.68
CA SER A 32 -30.57 -5.85 -14.72
C SER A 32 -31.08 -6.74 -15.85
N ALA A 33 -32.37 -6.98 -15.95
CA ALA A 33 -32.89 -7.74 -17.07
C ALA A 33 -32.94 -6.86 -18.34
N PRO A 34 -32.35 -7.29 -19.47
CA PRO A 34 -32.52 -6.57 -20.72
C PRO A 34 -33.96 -6.64 -21.19
N THR A 35 -34.46 -5.49 -21.58
CA THR A 35 -35.77 -5.17 -22.12
C THR A 35 -36.33 -6.23 -23.09
N ALA A 36 -37.57 -6.62 -22.79
CA ALA A 36 -38.64 -7.02 -23.73
C ALA A 36 -38.27 -7.69 -25.07
N GLY A 37 -38.47 -8.97 -25.11
CA GLY A 37 -38.62 -9.73 -26.36
C GLY A 37 -39.19 -11.13 -26.07
N ASN A 38 -40.50 -11.30 -26.24
CA ASN A 38 -41.26 -12.55 -26.23
C ASN A 38 -41.50 -13.24 -24.87
N ALA A 39 -42.64 -12.91 -24.27
CA ALA A 39 -43.18 -13.44 -23.03
C ALA A 39 -43.73 -14.89 -23.09
N ASN A 40 -43.35 -15.75 -24.07
CA ASN A 40 -44.01 -17.04 -24.27
C ASN A 40 -43.14 -18.30 -24.17
N GLN A 41 -41.91 -18.22 -23.68
CA GLN A 41 -41.17 -19.44 -23.29
C GLN A 41 -40.32 -19.18 -22.05
N VAL A 42 -40.93 -19.20 -20.87
CA VAL A 42 -40.20 -19.33 -19.63
C VAL A 42 -39.78 -20.79 -19.48
N SER A 43 -38.68 -21.16 -20.11
CA SER A 43 -37.99 -22.42 -19.87
C SER A 43 -37.51 -22.39 -18.44
N LEU A 44 -37.69 -23.49 -17.70
CA LEU A 44 -37.23 -23.62 -16.31
C LEU A 44 -35.73 -23.30 -16.15
N GLY A 45 -34.94 -23.60 -17.20
CA GLY A 45 -33.52 -23.26 -17.28
C GLY A 45 -33.23 -21.75 -17.30
N ASN A 46 -34.06 -20.96 -18.01
CA ASN A 46 -33.92 -19.50 -18.04
C ASN A 46 -34.28 -18.83 -16.71
N ALA A 47 -35.25 -19.39 -15.99
CA ALA A 47 -35.62 -18.88 -14.67
C ALA A 47 -34.52 -19.13 -13.64
N VAL A 48 -33.83 -20.28 -13.68
CA VAL A 48 -32.69 -20.58 -12.82
C VAL A 48 -31.49 -19.70 -13.17
N ALA A 49 -31.17 -19.55 -14.44
CA ALA A 49 -30.07 -18.68 -14.89
C ALA A 49 -30.31 -17.22 -14.49
N ASN A 50 -31.51 -16.69 -14.67
CA ASN A 50 -31.85 -15.31 -14.26
C ASN A 50 -31.71 -15.12 -12.74
N ARG A 51 -32.09 -16.12 -11.95
CA ARG A 51 -31.95 -16.06 -10.49
C ARG A 51 -30.49 -16.12 -10.07
N MET A 52 -29.68 -16.93 -10.73
CA MET A 52 -28.25 -16.99 -10.48
C MET A 52 -27.55 -15.67 -10.78
N ASN A 53 -27.85 -15.07 -11.95
CA ASN A 53 -27.34 -13.74 -12.32
C ASN A 53 -27.77 -12.66 -11.30
N ALA A 54 -28.96 -12.77 -10.75
CA ALA A 54 -29.47 -11.85 -9.74
C ALA A 54 -28.69 -11.98 -8.42
N PHE A 55 -28.35 -13.20 -7.99
CA PHE A 55 -27.48 -13.43 -6.84
C PHE A 55 -26.08 -12.87 -7.07
N GLU A 56 -25.49 -13.13 -8.22
CA GLU A 56 -24.18 -12.59 -8.60
C GLU A 56 -24.17 -11.06 -8.57
N ASN A 57 -25.18 -10.40 -9.14
CA ASN A 57 -25.32 -8.96 -9.12
C ASN A 57 -25.46 -8.41 -7.70
N PHE A 58 -26.27 -9.07 -6.85
CA PHE A 58 -26.43 -8.68 -5.47
C PHE A 58 -25.09 -8.77 -4.72
N VAL A 59 -24.39 -9.90 -4.84
CA VAL A 59 -23.09 -10.10 -4.24
C VAL A 59 -22.09 -9.05 -4.74
N MET A 60 -22.08 -8.76 -6.04
CA MET A 60 -21.19 -7.76 -6.63
C MET A 60 -21.43 -6.36 -6.03
N ILE A 61 -22.68 -5.91 -5.96
CA ILE A 61 -23.02 -4.60 -5.38
C ILE A 61 -22.64 -4.53 -3.90
N GLN A 62 -22.93 -5.57 -3.11
CA GLN A 62 -22.55 -5.60 -1.70
C GLN A 62 -21.04 -5.67 -1.50
N SER A 63 -20.33 -6.38 -2.38
CA SER A 63 -18.89 -6.50 -2.32
C SER A 63 -18.19 -5.17 -2.65
N ASP A 64 -18.68 -4.44 -3.64
CA ASP A 64 -18.15 -3.11 -3.96
C ASP A 64 -18.38 -2.12 -2.81
N ALA A 65 -19.54 -2.19 -2.16
CA ALA A 65 -19.84 -1.36 -1.00
C ALA A 65 -18.95 -1.68 0.21
N ALA A 66 -18.71 -2.96 0.50
CA ALA A 66 -17.84 -3.41 1.56
C ALA A 66 -16.38 -3.03 1.29
N LEU A 67 -15.89 -3.28 0.07
CA LEU A 67 -14.55 -2.90 -0.35
C LEU A 67 -14.31 -1.39 -0.22
N ARG A 68 -15.29 -0.57 -0.62
CA ARG A 68 -15.20 0.88 -0.48
C ARG A 68 -15.13 1.31 0.98
N GLN A 69 -15.90 0.68 1.85
CA GLN A 69 -15.92 0.97 3.28
C GLN A 69 -14.59 0.60 3.95
N VAL A 70 -14.10 -0.61 3.72
CA VAL A 70 -12.83 -1.09 4.30
C VAL A 70 -11.64 -0.30 3.72
N ALA A 71 -11.57 -0.19 2.40
CA ALA A 71 -10.47 0.53 1.76
C ALA A 71 -10.45 2.05 2.05
N GLY A 72 -11.56 2.62 2.50
CA GLY A 72 -11.62 4.02 2.92
C GLY A 72 -11.03 4.28 4.31
N GLN A 73 -10.77 3.24 5.09
CA GLN A 73 -10.18 3.35 6.43
C GLN A 73 -8.65 3.34 6.41
N TYR A 74 -8.05 2.86 5.33
CA TYR A 74 -6.62 2.68 5.21
C TYR A 74 -6.03 3.59 4.13
N ALA A 75 -4.85 4.13 4.39
CA ALA A 75 -4.05 4.79 3.36
C ALA A 75 -3.62 3.78 2.30
N TYR A 76 -3.45 4.24 1.06
CA TYR A 76 -2.98 3.36 -0.02
C TYR A 76 -1.54 2.90 0.20
N ASP A 77 -0.66 3.85 0.55
CA ASP A 77 0.77 3.66 0.69
C ASP A 77 1.28 4.56 1.83
N ASP A 78 2.34 4.16 2.51
CA ASP A 78 3.00 4.98 3.51
C ASP A 78 3.68 6.16 2.85
N ASN A 79 3.33 7.36 3.30
CA ASN A 79 3.95 8.59 2.84
C ASN A 79 5.13 9.02 3.73
N GLU A 80 5.26 8.42 4.90
CA GLU A 80 6.30 8.71 5.88
C GLU A 80 6.94 7.40 6.34
N ALA A 81 8.25 7.32 6.21
CA ALA A 81 9.03 6.09 6.43
C ALA A 81 9.02 5.56 7.88
N ASP A 82 8.35 6.23 8.80
CA ASP A 82 8.37 5.95 10.24
C ASP A 82 6.98 5.63 10.86
N THR A 83 5.91 5.56 10.06
CA THR A 83 4.61 5.15 10.60
C THR A 83 4.41 3.65 10.43
N GLU A 84 4.28 2.92 11.56
CA GLU A 84 3.85 1.51 11.61
C GLU A 84 2.35 1.35 11.27
N GLU A 85 1.75 2.34 10.60
CA GLU A 85 0.35 2.27 10.22
C GLU A 85 0.14 1.28 9.08
N LEU A 86 -0.88 0.44 9.24
CA LEU A 86 -1.30 -0.51 8.22
C LEU A 86 -1.83 0.24 6.99
N THR A 87 -1.22 -0.01 5.85
CA THR A 87 -1.66 0.50 4.57
C THR A 87 -2.34 -0.58 3.73
N LEU A 88 -3.09 -0.20 2.71
CA LEU A 88 -3.69 -1.16 1.77
C LEU A 88 -2.62 -2.04 1.09
N ARG A 89 -1.38 -1.59 1.03
CA ARG A 89 -0.26 -2.29 0.42
C ARG A 89 0.45 -3.24 1.39
N SER A 90 0.60 -2.85 2.67
CA SER A 90 1.33 -3.62 3.69
C SER A 90 0.44 -4.55 4.51
N GLY A 91 -0.81 -4.17 4.78
CA GLY A 91 -1.75 -4.85 5.69
C GLY A 91 -2.61 -5.93 5.05
N GLY A 92 -2.09 -6.68 4.06
CA GLY A 92 -2.87 -7.57 3.20
C GLY A 92 -3.76 -8.58 3.93
N GLU A 93 -3.30 -9.22 5.00
CA GLU A 93 -4.06 -10.28 5.68
C GLU A 93 -5.14 -9.70 6.60
N GLU A 94 -4.80 -8.75 7.43
CA GLU A 94 -5.74 -8.10 8.34
C GLU A 94 -6.86 -7.36 7.61
N ILE A 95 -6.53 -6.69 6.51
CA ILE A 95 -7.52 -6.01 5.67
C ILE A 95 -8.46 -7.02 4.98
N ASN A 96 -7.94 -8.16 4.56
CA ASN A 96 -8.75 -9.22 3.97
C ASN A 96 -9.71 -9.85 4.99
N GLU A 97 -9.27 -10.06 6.25
CA GLU A 97 -10.13 -10.54 7.34
C GLU A 97 -11.26 -9.54 7.64
N GLN A 98 -10.95 -8.26 7.72
CA GLN A 98 -11.97 -7.23 7.90
C GLN A 98 -12.96 -7.16 6.72
N LEU A 99 -12.45 -7.31 5.50
CA LEU A 99 -13.30 -7.35 4.29
C LEU A 99 -14.23 -8.56 4.33
N GLU A 100 -13.72 -9.74 4.69
CA GLU A 100 -14.49 -10.96 4.82
C GLU A 100 -15.57 -10.84 5.90
N GLN A 101 -15.24 -10.29 7.06
CA GLN A 101 -16.20 -10.05 8.13
C GLN A 101 -17.31 -9.10 7.68
N LYS A 102 -16.96 -7.98 7.05
CA LYS A 102 -17.95 -7.01 6.56
C LYS A 102 -18.84 -7.56 5.45
N LEU A 103 -18.29 -8.41 4.61
CA LEU A 103 -19.05 -9.11 3.59
C LEU A 103 -20.01 -10.13 4.19
N ASN A 104 -19.55 -10.93 5.15
CA ASN A 104 -20.40 -11.88 5.85
C ASN A 104 -21.56 -11.19 6.59
N GLU A 105 -21.33 -10.06 7.26
CA GLU A 105 -22.37 -9.25 7.89
C GLU A 105 -23.46 -8.82 6.88
N ARG A 106 -23.06 -8.39 5.68
CA ARG A 106 -23.98 -7.91 4.64
C ARG A 106 -24.71 -9.02 3.91
N LEU A 107 -24.02 -10.13 3.64
CA LEU A 107 -24.56 -11.23 2.84
C LEU A 107 -25.36 -12.24 3.68
N ALA A 108 -25.21 -12.20 5.01
CA ALA A 108 -25.96 -13.09 5.92
C ALA A 108 -27.48 -12.93 5.80
N MET A 109 -27.96 -11.71 5.54
CA MET A 109 -29.40 -11.44 5.32
C MET A 109 -29.94 -12.19 4.08
N ALA A 110 -29.09 -12.39 3.08
CA ALA A 110 -29.41 -13.13 1.86
C ALA A 110 -29.15 -14.64 1.98
N GLY A 111 -28.83 -15.14 3.17
CA GLY A 111 -28.49 -16.55 3.36
C GLY A 111 -27.20 -17.01 2.69
N MET A 112 -26.29 -16.08 2.38
CA MET A 112 -25.01 -16.33 1.76
C MET A 112 -23.89 -16.26 2.78
N GLU A 113 -22.85 -17.04 2.57
CA GLU A 113 -21.62 -17.07 3.37
C GLU A 113 -20.41 -16.83 2.48
N VAL A 114 -19.56 -15.92 2.88
CA VAL A 114 -18.26 -15.69 2.26
C VAL A 114 -17.26 -16.67 2.83
N VAL A 115 -16.60 -17.38 1.95
CA VAL A 115 -15.56 -18.34 2.30
C VAL A 115 -14.20 -17.69 2.27
N GLU A 116 -13.99 -16.76 1.31
CA GLU A 116 -12.74 -16.04 1.12
C GLU A 116 -13.02 -14.71 0.44
N ALA A 117 -12.38 -13.66 0.92
CA ALA A 117 -12.40 -12.34 0.29
C ALA A 117 -11.00 -11.74 0.32
N ARG A 118 -10.45 -11.41 -0.85
CA ARG A 118 -9.10 -10.83 -0.96
C ARG A 118 -9.05 -9.70 -1.96
N ILE A 119 -8.29 -8.66 -1.65
CA ILE A 119 -7.92 -7.64 -2.61
C ILE A 119 -6.77 -8.20 -3.45
N ASN A 120 -7.01 -8.43 -4.74
CA ASN A 120 -6.02 -9.01 -5.65
C ASN A 120 -5.36 -7.99 -6.57
N TYR A 121 -5.92 -6.81 -6.70
CA TYR A 121 -5.39 -5.76 -7.54
C TYR A 121 -5.55 -4.40 -6.88
N LEU A 122 -4.43 -3.70 -6.80
CA LEU A 122 -4.35 -2.38 -6.19
C LEU A 122 -3.34 -1.57 -7.02
N ALA A 123 -3.79 -0.49 -7.66
CA ALA A 123 -2.93 0.36 -8.46
C ALA A 123 -3.46 1.79 -8.50
N TYR A 124 -2.56 2.75 -8.61
CA TYR A 124 -2.93 4.12 -8.91
C TYR A 124 -3.64 4.24 -10.26
N ALA A 125 -4.59 5.14 -10.35
CA ALA A 125 -5.18 5.50 -11.63
C ALA A 125 -4.09 6.00 -12.60
N PRO A 126 -4.16 5.66 -13.91
CA PRO A 126 -3.13 6.04 -14.88
C PRO A 126 -2.83 7.54 -14.91
N GLU A 127 -3.85 8.35 -14.64
CA GLU A 127 -3.78 9.82 -14.67
C GLU A 127 -2.85 10.38 -13.62
N ILE A 128 -2.74 9.71 -12.46
CA ILE A 128 -1.91 10.17 -11.34
C ILE A 128 -0.69 9.29 -11.09
N ALA A 129 -0.59 8.13 -11.72
CA ALA A 129 0.48 7.17 -11.50
C ALA A 129 1.88 7.80 -11.67
N ALA A 130 2.07 8.61 -12.72
CA ALA A 130 3.34 9.29 -12.96
C ALA A 130 3.69 10.32 -11.88
N VAL A 131 2.69 11.02 -11.33
CA VAL A 131 2.89 12.01 -10.26
C VAL A 131 3.25 11.30 -8.95
N MET A 132 2.54 10.22 -8.63
CA MET A 132 2.81 9.43 -7.43
C MET A 132 4.18 8.75 -7.47
N LEU A 133 4.59 8.26 -8.64
CA LEU A 133 5.94 7.70 -8.82
C LEU A 133 7.02 8.76 -8.55
N ARG A 134 6.86 9.97 -9.06
CA ARG A 134 7.81 11.08 -8.79
C ARG A 134 7.85 11.42 -7.30
N ARG A 135 6.71 11.43 -6.63
CA ARG A 135 6.63 11.66 -5.18
C ARG A 135 7.37 10.57 -4.41
N GLN A 136 7.16 9.30 -4.75
CA GLN A 136 7.87 8.18 -4.12
C GLN A 136 9.39 8.26 -4.37
N GLN A 137 9.81 8.62 -5.59
CA GLN A 137 11.22 8.82 -5.90
C GLN A 137 11.83 9.94 -5.07
N ALA A 138 11.14 11.08 -4.94
CA ALA A 138 11.61 12.22 -4.14
C ALA A 138 11.73 11.83 -2.66
N SER A 139 10.73 11.16 -2.09
CA SER A 139 10.77 10.66 -0.71
C SER A 139 11.92 9.67 -0.51
N ALA A 140 12.10 8.71 -1.42
CA ALA A 140 13.18 7.75 -1.34
C ALA A 140 14.57 8.41 -1.38
N ILE A 141 14.76 9.45 -2.20
CA ILE A 141 16.02 10.21 -2.27
C ILE A 141 16.28 10.94 -0.95
N ILE A 142 15.26 11.56 -0.34
CA ILE A 142 15.40 12.26 0.94
C ILE A 142 15.81 11.26 2.03
N THR A 143 15.05 10.16 2.16
CA THR A 143 15.35 9.12 3.17
C THR A 143 16.73 8.51 2.96
N ALA A 144 17.15 8.27 1.71
CA ALA A 144 18.50 7.78 1.41
C ALA A 144 19.57 8.78 1.86
N ARG A 145 19.37 10.08 1.62
CA ARG A 145 20.31 11.12 2.05
C ARG A 145 20.36 11.26 3.57
N GLU A 146 19.24 11.18 4.26
CA GLU A 146 19.20 11.16 5.73
C GLU A 146 20.03 10.00 6.29
N LYS A 147 19.87 8.80 5.74
CA LYS A 147 20.67 7.62 6.15
C LYS A 147 22.16 7.77 5.85
N ILE A 148 22.53 8.41 4.74
CA ILE A 148 23.92 8.71 4.42
C ILE A 148 24.51 9.67 5.45
N VAL A 149 23.81 10.75 5.79
CA VAL A 149 24.26 11.73 6.79
C VAL A 149 24.36 11.11 8.17
N GLU A 150 23.37 10.33 8.60
CA GLU A 150 23.40 9.62 9.89
C GLU A 150 24.59 8.65 9.96
N GLY A 151 24.82 7.88 8.92
CA GLY A 151 25.97 7.00 8.78
C GLY A 151 27.30 7.76 8.81
N ALA A 152 27.39 8.87 8.08
CA ALA A 152 28.61 9.70 8.04
C ALA A 152 28.93 10.28 9.42
N VAL A 153 27.95 10.84 10.12
CA VAL A 153 28.11 11.36 11.49
C VAL A 153 28.58 10.25 12.44
N SER A 154 27.97 9.07 12.35
CA SER A 154 28.38 7.91 13.16
C SER A 154 29.82 7.49 12.91
N MET A 155 30.24 7.43 11.62
CA MET A 155 31.61 7.10 11.22
C MET A 155 32.62 8.14 11.70
N VAL A 156 32.29 9.45 11.58
CA VAL A 156 33.16 10.53 12.08
C VAL A 156 33.31 10.46 13.60
N LYS A 157 32.21 10.25 14.32
CA LYS A 157 32.25 10.07 15.79
C LYS A 157 33.13 8.89 16.20
N MET A 158 33.00 7.78 15.50
CA MET A 158 33.81 6.56 15.76
C MET A 158 35.30 6.82 15.45
N ALA A 159 35.61 7.52 14.35
CA ALA A 159 36.97 7.85 13.97
C ALA A 159 37.66 8.73 15.03
N LEU A 160 36.99 9.80 15.46
CA LEU A 160 37.50 10.70 16.51
C LEU A 160 37.72 9.99 17.84
N HIS A 161 36.80 9.10 18.24
CA HIS A 161 36.91 8.32 19.45
C HIS A 161 38.14 7.40 19.41
N LYS A 162 38.33 6.65 18.34
CA LYS A 162 39.47 5.77 18.15
C LYS A 162 40.82 6.52 18.14
N LEU A 163 40.87 7.64 17.43
CA LEU A 163 42.10 8.45 17.39
C LEU A 163 42.47 9.00 18.78
N SER A 164 41.47 9.31 19.62
CA SER A 164 41.68 9.75 20.99
C SER A 164 42.07 8.61 21.92
N GLU A 165 41.46 7.42 21.79
CA GLU A 165 41.78 6.25 22.64
C GLU A 165 43.17 5.68 22.38
N GLU A 166 43.59 5.66 21.11
CA GLU A 166 44.86 5.10 20.69
C GLU A 166 46.02 6.12 20.77
N GLU A 167 45.74 7.34 21.28
CA GLU A 167 46.70 8.45 21.43
C GLU A 167 47.53 8.74 20.14
N ILE A 168 46.89 8.49 18.98
CA ILE A 168 47.57 8.60 17.65
C ILE A 168 47.94 10.06 17.35
N VAL A 169 47.03 10.99 17.70
CA VAL A 169 47.20 12.43 17.45
C VAL A 169 46.51 13.24 18.57
N GLU A 170 47.23 14.19 19.16
CA GLU A 170 46.60 15.25 19.95
C GLU A 170 45.97 16.30 19.01
N LEU A 171 44.62 16.29 18.93
CA LEU A 171 43.85 17.23 18.15
C LEU A 171 43.29 18.31 19.04
N ASP A 172 43.63 19.58 18.81
CA ASP A 172 42.91 20.72 19.35
C ASP A 172 41.50 20.85 18.73
N GLU A 173 40.62 21.66 19.32
CA GLU A 173 39.23 21.79 18.88
C GLU A 173 39.11 22.30 17.42
N ASP A 174 39.98 23.18 16.98
CA ASP A 174 39.98 23.74 15.64
C ASP A 174 40.34 22.67 14.59
N LYS A 175 41.36 21.84 14.91
CA LYS A 175 41.77 20.74 14.06
C LYS A 175 40.73 19.63 14.02
N LYS A 176 40.03 19.33 15.12
CA LYS A 176 38.88 18.42 15.14
C LYS A 176 37.76 18.93 14.25
N ALA A 177 37.41 20.22 14.37
CA ALA A 177 36.36 20.83 13.55
C ALA A 177 36.68 20.76 12.04
N ALA A 178 37.93 21.06 11.67
CA ALA A 178 38.38 20.97 10.28
C ALA A 178 38.35 19.51 9.77
N MET A 179 38.78 18.56 10.57
CA MET A 179 38.75 17.13 10.24
C MET A 179 37.32 16.62 10.07
N VAL A 180 36.41 16.98 10.97
CA VAL A 180 34.98 16.64 10.88
C VAL A 180 34.37 17.17 9.58
N SER A 181 34.63 18.47 9.28
CA SER A 181 34.11 19.10 8.07
C SER A 181 34.62 18.37 6.80
N ASN A 182 35.90 18.07 6.72
CA ASN A 182 36.49 17.37 5.59
C ASN A 182 35.95 15.94 5.43
N LEU A 183 35.82 15.21 6.51
CA LEU A 183 35.27 13.84 6.49
C LEU A 183 33.81 13.83 6.08
N LEU A 184 32.98 14.76 6.60
CA LEU A 184 31.57 14.85 6.22
C LEU A 184 31.41 15.20 4.74
N VAL A 185 32.23 16.09 4.18
CA VAL A 185 32.19 16.42 2.75
C VAL A 185 32.50 15.16 1.91
N VAL A 186 33.51 14.37 2.28
CA VAL A 186 33.87 13.15 1.55
C VAL A 186 32.82 12.07 1.69
N LEU A 187 32.27 11.86 2.90
CA LEU A 187 31.33 10.79 3.21
C LEU A 187 29.90 11.07 2.68
N CYS A 188 29.51 12.36 2.59
CA CYS A 188 28.18 12.76 2.12
C CYS A 188 28.17 13.13 0.62
N ALA A 189 29.29 13.15 -0.06
CA ALA A 189 29.35 13.49 -1.48
C ALA A 189 28.76 12.35 -2.35
N ASP A 190 28.02 12.72 -3.38
CA ASP A 190 27.47 11.78 -4.37
C ASP A 190 28.57 11.27 -5.34
N GLU A 191 29.66 12.05 -5.51
CA GLU A 191 30.79 11.70 -6.36
C GLU A 191 32.04 11.39 -5.53
N ALA A 192 32.89 10.49 -6.03
CA ALA A 192 34.13 10.16 -5.36
C ALA A 192 35.03 11.41 -5.26
N ALA A 193 35.36 11.82 -4.03
CA ALA A 193 36.25 12.95 -3.81
C ALA A 193 37.65 12.63 -4.35
N GLN A 194 38.18 13.53 -5.18
CA GLN A 194 39.58 13.42 -5.64
C GLN A 194 40.46 14.11 -4.59
N PRO A 195 41.34 13.37 -3.89
CA PRO A 195 42.23 13.97 -2.91
C PRO A 195 43.28 14.84 -3.63
N VAL A 196 43.30 16.13 -3.32
CA VAL A 196 44.39 17.03 -3.74
C VAL A 196 45.43 17.01 -2.64
N VAL A 197 46.54 16.32 -2.87
CA VAL A 197 47.66 16.31 -1.94
C VAL A 197 48.52 17.55 -2.23
N ASN A 198 48.48 18.52 -1.32
CA ASN A 198 49.39 19.69 -1.41
C ASN A 198 50.74 19.30 -0.79
N THR A 199 51.72 18.97 -1.66
CA THR A 199 53.06 18.57 -1.24
C THR A 199 53.99 19.77 -0.94
N GLY A 200 53.51 21.03 -1.06
CA GLY A 200 54.36 22.23 -1.04
C GLY A 200 54.41 23.03 0.27
N THR A 201 53.68 22.68 1.31
CA THR A 201 53.56 23.52 2.54
C THR A 201 53.94 22.80 3.83
N LEU A 202 54.78 21.79 3.80
CA LEU A 202 55.28 21.15 5.02
C LEU A 202 56.55 21.78 5.62
N ASN A 203 56.89 22.97 5.20
CA ASN A 203 57.97 23.73 5.82
C ASN A 203 57.50 25.11 6.23
N HIS A 204 57.03 25.23 7.46
CA HIS A 204 57.36 26.36 8.36
C HIS A 204 56.70 26.09 9.70
#